data_b3a3121516769ff24e6d9da887981fd7
#
_entry.id   b3a3121516769ff24e6d9da887981fd7
#
_cell.length_a   1.000
_cell.length_b   1.000
_cell.length_c   1.000
_cell.angle_alpha   90.00
_cell.angle_beta   90.00
_cell.angle_gamma   90.00
#
_symmetry.space_group_name_H-M   'P 1'
#
loop_
_entity.id
_entity.type
_entity.pdbx_description
1 polymer ?
#
loop_
_entity_poly.entity_id
_entity_poly.type
_entity_poly.pdbx_seq_one_letter_code
_entity_poly.pdbx_strand_id
1 'polypeptide(L)'
;MDDFATLYNTGWSEWLQFPNPEKKEYLYAPFGPGVYQLRNRKTGQYVLYGESKNVAFRMSSLLPYPHGAGTRNKSAKRNYVWDNIDYIEYRTIAFASKEMAKSFENFVKIKESYIFNT
;
A
#
# COMPACT_ATOMS: atom_id res chain seq x y z
N MET A 1 5.61 -7.38 23.89
CA MET A 1 6.57 -7.61 22.81
C MET A 1 5.82 -7.75 21.50
N ASP A 2 6.24 -6.98 20.52
CA ASP A 2 5.57 -7.02 19.23
C ASP A 2 5.98 -8.26 18.46
N ASP A 3 5.03 -9.13 18.22
CA ASP A 3 5.26 -10.29 17.37
C ASP A 3 4.91 -9.91 15.95
N PHE A 4 5.86 -9.29 15.25
CA PHE A 4 5.66 -8.84 13.89
C PHE A 4 5.42 -10.00 12.92
N ALA A 5 5.98 -11.17 13.19
CA ALA A 5 5.75 -12.34 12.35
C ALA A 5 4.28 -12.76 12.41
N THR A 6 3.70 -12.85 13.61
CA THR A 6 2.28 -13.15 13.77
C THR A 6 1.41 -12.07 13.16
N LEU A 7 1.76 -10.80 13.41
CA LEU A 7 1.01 -9.65 12.87
C LEU A 7 1.04 -9.64 11.34
N TYR A 8 2.19 -9.96 10.75
CA TYR A 8 2.31 -10.05 9.30
C TYR A 8 1.42 -11.13 8.70
N ASN A 9 1.23 -12.22 9.41
CA ASN A 9 0.42 -13.33 8.93
C ASN A 9 -1.09 -13.12 9.16
N THR A 10 -1.47 -12.37 10.20
CA THR A 10 -2.86 -12.33 10.64
C THR A 10 -3.46 -10.94 10.81
N GLY A 11 -2.65 -9.89 10.81
CA GLY A 11 -3.11 -8.54 11.18
C GLY A 11 -3.57 -7.68 10.02
N TRP A 12 -3.31 -8.08 8.79
CA TRP A 12 -3.68 -7.30 7.61
C TRP A 12 -5.19 -7.32 7.38
N SER A 13 -5.68 -6.27 6.71
CA SER A 13 -6.97 -6.36 6.04
C SER A 13 -6.91 -7.48 5.00
N GLU A 14 -8.06 -7.89 4.49
CA GLU A 14 -8.03 -8.77 3.31
C GLU A 14 -7.45 -8.01 2.11
N TRP A 15 -7.03 -8.75 1.09
CA TRP A 15 -6.61 -8.13 -0.16
C TRP A 15 -7.82 -7.51 -0.84
N LEU A 16 -7.70 -6.24 -1.22
CA LEU A 16 -8.74 -5.48 -1.89
C LEU A 16 -8.23 -5.04 -3.26
N GLN A 17 -9.14 -4.94 -4.22
CA GLN A 17 -8.81 -4.41 -5.55
C GLN A 17 -8.42 -2.93 -5.41
N PHE A 18 -7.26 -2.55 -5.96
CA PHE A 18 -6.88 -1.15 -6.00
C PHE A 18 -7.91 -0.39 -6.86
N PRO A 19 -8.44 0.73 -6.40
CA PRO A 19 -9.56 1.37 -7.06
C PRO A 19 -9.18 1.96 -8.41
N ASN A 20 -10.06 1.74 -9.40
CA ASN A 20 -9.97 2.43 -10.68
C ASN A 20 -11.01 3.54 -10.68
N PRO A 21 -10.60 4.81 -10.62
CA PRO A 21 -11.55 5.93 -10.53
C PRO A 21 -12.44 6.05 -11.77
N GLU A 22 -11.99 5.56 -12.92
CA GLU A 22 -12.83 5.55 -14.12
C GLU A 22 -14.02 4.59 -13.99
N LYS A 23 -13.91 3.59 -13.11
CA LYS A 23 -14.98 2.66 -12.80
C LYS A 23 -15.72 3.03 -11.52
N LYS A 24 -15.47 4.23 -10.99
CA LYS A 24 -16.08 4.76 -9.76
C LYS A 24 -15.82 3.86 -8.54
N GLU A 25 -14.65 3.26 -8.49
CA GLU A 25 -14.21 2.47 -7.34
C GLU A 25 -13.51 3.37 -6.32
N TYR A 26 -13.54 2.97 -5.07
CA TYR A 26 -13.03 3.77 -3.97
C TYR A 26 -11.98 3.02 -3.17
N LEU A 27 -11.06 3.80 -2.60
CA LEU A 27 -10.01 3.27 -1.73
C LEU A 27 -10.54 3.12 -0.30
N TYR A 28 -10.37 1.94 0.28
CA TYR A 28 -10.74 1.67 1.67
C TYR A 28 -9.47 1.44 2.47
N ALA A 29 -9.04 2.47 3.20
CA ALA A 29 -7.80 2.42 3.96
C ALA A 29 -7.90 3.34 5.19
N PRO A 30 -7.07 3.10 6.21
CA PRO A 30 -7.08 3.96 7.40
C PRO A 30 -6.71 5.40 7.08
N PHE A 31 -7.37 6.34 7.74
CA PHE A 31 -7.02 7.76 7.71
C PHE A 31 -5.97 8.11 8.77
N GLY A 32 -5.46 7.13 9.48
CA GLY A 32 -4.44 7.31 10.50
C GLY A 32 -3.16 6.54 10.19
N PRO A 33 -2.29 6.38 11.19
CA PRO A 33 -1.03 5.67 11.00
C PRO A 33 -1.23 4.22 10.60
N GLY A 34 -0.36 3.73 9.72
CA GLY A 34 -0.43 2.35 9.30
C GLY A 34 0.57 2.03 8.21
N VAL A 35 0.48 0.79 7.74
CA VAL A 35 1.34 0.25 6.70
C VAL A 35 0.45 -0.29 5.59
N TYR A 36 0.90 -0.15 4.37
CA TYR A 36 0.21 -0.69 3.20
C TYR A 36 1.17 -1.56 2.39
N GLN A 37 0.59 -2.49 1.62
CA GLN A 37 1.33 -3.40 0.76
C GLN A 37 0.50 -3.65 -0.49
N LEU A 38 1.14 -3.56 -1.65
CA LEU A 38 0.50 -3.79 -2.94
C LEU A 38 1.14 -4.98 -3.63
N ARG A 39 0.32 -5.74 -4.36
CA ARG A 39 0.84 -6.81 -5.22
C ARG A 39 0.07 -6.85 -6.53
N ASN A 40 0.70 -7.46 -7.54
CA ASN A 40 0.07 -7.71 -8.82
C ASN A 40 -0.56 -9.11 -8.77
N ARG A 41 -1.88 -9.17 -8.80
CA ARG A 41 -2.65 -10.41 -8.70
C ARG A 41 -2.35 -11.36 -9.85
N LYS A 42 -2.09 -10.82 -11.03
CA LYS A 42 -1.86 -11.62 -12.24
C LYS A 42 -0.51 -12.32 -12.20
N THR A 43 0.53 -11.65 -11.74
CA THR A 43 1.89 -12.19 -11.71
C THR A 43 2.28 -12.79 -10.37
N GLY A 44 1.56 -12.44 -9.32
CA GLY A 44 1.92 -12.81 -7.95
C GLY A 44 3.04 -11.98 -7.36
N GLN A 45 3.58 -11.00 -8.10
CA GLN A 45 4.68 -10.18 -7.63
C GLN A 45 4.19 -9.11 -6.66
N TYR A 46 4.94 -8.92 -5.57
CA TYR A 46 4.74 -7.79 -4.69
C TYR A 46 5.29 -6.53 -5.36
N VAL A 47 4.53 -5.45 -5.31
CA VAL A 47 4.83 -4.24 -6.05
C VAL A 47 5.58 -3.24 -5.19
N LEU A 48 4.97 -2.84 -4.09
CA LEU A 48 5.55 -1.87 -3.16
C LEU A 48 4.89 -1.96 -1.78
N TYR A 49 5.47 -1.25 -0.84
CA TYR A 49 5.01 -1.16 0.53
C TYR A 49 5.31 0.24 1.05
N GLY A 50 4.73 0.59 2.17
CA GLY A 50 5.06 1.86 2.82
C GLY A 50 4.31 2.04 4.12
N GLU A 51 4.71 3.06 4.87
CA GLU A 51 4.02 3.50 6.06
C GLU A 51 3.66 4.98 5.92
N SER A 52 2.67 5.40 6.66
CA SER A 52 2.28 6.80 6.68
C SER A 52 1.50 7.09 7.96
N LYS A 53 1.49 8.35 8.34
CA LYS A 53 0.57 8.82 9.38
C LYS A 53 -0.87 8.91 8.89
N ASN A 54 -1.08 8.83 7.56
CA ASN A 54 -2.39 8.75 6.93
C ASN A 54 -2.28 7.86 5.70
N VAL A 55 -2.61 6.58 5.87
CA VAL A 55 -2.41 5.55 4.84
C VAL A 55 -3.27 5.85 3.61
N ALA A 56 -4.53 6.21 3.81
CA ALA A 56 -5.44 6.48 2.69
C ALA A 56 -4.92 7.62 1.82
N PHE A 57 -4.47 8.71 2.43
CA PHE A 57 -3.94 9.84 1.69
C PHE A 57 -2.67 9.45 0.92
N ARG A 58 -1.76 8.73 1.58
CA ARG A 58 -0.49 8.33 0.96
C ARG A 58 -0.72 7.41 -0.23
N MET A 59 -1.64 6.44 -0.10
CA MET A 59 -1.95 5.50 -1.17
C MET A 59 -2.61 6.19 -2.35
N SER A 60 -3.43 7.22 -2.10
CA SER A 60 -4.09 7.95 -3.19
C SER A 60 -3.09 8.62 -4.13
N SER A 61 -1.88 8.89 -3.64
CA SER A 61 -0.81 9.49 -4.47
C SER A 61 -0.33 8.58 -5.60
N LEU A 62 -0.72 7.31 -5.59
CA LEU A 62 -0.42 6.38 -6.67
C LEU A 62 -1.37 6.54 -7.85
N LEU A 63 -2.46 7.29 -7.69
CA LEU A 63 -3.37 7.59 -8.78
C LEU A 63 -2.88 8.83 -9.54
N PRO A 64 -3.04 8.87 -10.87
CA PRO A 64 -2.64 10.06 -11.64
C PRO A 64 -3.59 11.22 -11.41
N TYR A 65 -3.10 12.44 -11.63
CA TYR A 65 -3.94 13.62 -11.60
C TYR A 65 -5.06 13.50 -12.64
N PRO A 66 -6.30 13.91 -12.37
CA PRO A 66 -6.75 14.60 -11.16
C PRO A 66 -7.24 13.65 -10.05
N HIS A 67 -7.11 12.36 -10.20
CA HIS A 67 -7.69 11.38 -9.28
C HIS A 67 -6.87 11.20 -8.02
N GLY A 68 -5.56 11.36 -8.11
CA GLY A 68 -4.67 11.19 -6.98
C GLY A 68 -4.51 12.45 -6.17
N ALA A 69 -4.29 12.28 -4.87
CA ALA A 69 -3.95 13.35 -3.95
C ALA A 69 -2.44 13.33 -3.67
N GLY A 70 -1.85 14.50 -3.55
CA GLY A 70 -0.44 14.61 -3.25
C GLY A 70 0.45 14.40 -4.48
N THR A 71 1.74 14.54 -4.25
CA THR A 71 2.73 14.45 -5.30
C THR A 71 3.75 13.39 -4.98
N ARG A 72 3.95 12.44 -5.87
CA ARG A 72 5.09 11.54 -5.83
C ARG A 72 6.09 12.02 -6.86
N ASN A 73 7.33 12.20 -6.43
CA ASN A 73 8.40 12.63 -7.33
C ASN A 73 8.74 11.54 -8.35
N LYS A 74 8.52 10.29 -8.00
CA LYS A 74 8.82 9.15 -8.87
C LYS A 74 7.57 8.68 -9.55
N SER A 75 7.42 9.01 -10.81
CA SER A 75 6.26 8.60 -11.61
C SER A 75 6.27 7.11 -11.94
N ALA A 76 7.42 6.42 -11.84
CA ALA A 76 7.52 5.01 -12.20
C ALA A 76 6.54 4.12 -11.41
N LYS A 77 6.40 4.35 -10.10
CA LYS A 77 5.46 3.60 -9.27
C LYS A 77 4.03 3.86 -9.69
N ARG A 78 3.70 5.13 -9.86
CA ARG A 78 2.35 5.54 -10.26
C ARG A 78 2.00 5.00 -11.63
N ASN A 79 2.94 5.06 -12.57
CA ASN A 79 2.74 4.54 -13.92
C ASN A 79 2.53 3.03 -13.91
N TYR A 80 3.31 2.30 -13.13
CA TYR A 80 3.14 0.85 -13.01
C TYR A 80 1.76 0.50 -12.45
N VAL A 81 1.34 1.18 -11.40
CA VAL A 81 0.04 0.93 -10.77
C VAL A 81 -1.07 1.23 -11.77
N TRP A 82 -0.97 2.35 -12.49
CA TRP A 82 -2.00 2.73 -13.46
C TRP A 82 -2.06 1.78 -14.65
N ASP A 83 -0.91 1.38 -15.18
CA ASP A 83 -0.84 0.47 -16.33
C ASP A 83 -1.36 -0.93 -15.99
N ASN A 84 -1.33 -1.31 -14.73
CA ASN A 84 -1.77 -2.62 -14.26
C ASN A 84 -2.98 -2.52 -13.33
N ILE A 85 -3.74 -1.43 -13.40
CA ILE A 85 -4.74 -1.08 -12.39
C ILE A 85 -5.74 -2.21 -12.12
N ASP A 86 -6.14 -2.97 -13.13
CA ASP A 86 -7.10 -4.05 -12.97
C ASP A 86 -6.53 -5.26 -12.23
N TYR A 87 -5.21 -5.32 -12.07
CA TYR A 87 -4.52 -6.44 -11.43
C TYR A 87 -3.86 -6.07 -10.11
N ILE A 88 -3.86 -4.78 -9.75
CA ILE A 88 -3.26 -4.35 -8.50
C ILE A 88 -4.24 -4.55 -7.37
N GLU A 89 -3.78 -5.22 -6.33
CA GLU A 89 -4.52 -5.33 -5.09
C GLU A 89 -3.66 -4.84 -3.92
N TYR A 90 -4.33 -4.43 -2.87
CA TYR A 90 -3.66 -3.84 -1.71
C TYR A 90 -4.26 -4.38 -0.42
N ARG A 91 -3.47 -4.29 0.63
CA ARG A 91 -3.93 -4.55 1.98
C ARG A 91 -3.26 -3.56 2.93
N THR A 92 -3.89 -3.32 4.06
CA THR A 92 -3.42 -2.35 5.03
C THR A 92 -3.52 -2.91 6.43
N ILE A 93 -2.75 -2.30 7.34
CA ILE A 93 -2.85 -2.56 8.75
C ILE A 93 -2.68 -1.23 9.50
N ALA A 94 -3.63 -0.93 10.39
CA ALA A 94 -3.61 0.30 11.16
C ALA A 94 -2.79 0.15 12.43
N PHE A 95 -2.11 1.21 12.84
CA PHE A 95 -1.34 1.24 14.07
C PHE A 95 -1.77 2.45 14.92
N ALA A 96 -1.46 2.37 16.21
CA ALA A 96 -1.78 3.47 17.13
C ALA A 96 -0.86 4.68 16.94
N SER A 97 0.34 4.45 16.42
CA SER A 97 1.31 5.53 16.24
C SER A 97 2.13 5.33 14.97
N LYS A 98 2.69 6.43 14.47
CA LYS A 98 3.58 6.42 13.32
C LYS A 98 4.85 5.61 13.61
N GLU A 99 5.35 5.66 14.83
CA GLU A 99 6.57 4.95 15.24
C GLU A 99 6.37 3.44 15.17
N MET A 100 5.22 2.94 15.60
CA MET A 100 4.89 1.52 15.49
C MET A 100 4.76 1.11 14.02
N ALA A 101 4.09 1.93 13.22
CA ALA A 101 3.95 1.67 11.81
C ALA A 101 5.31 1.60 11.12
N LYS A 102 6.22 2.51 11.46
CA LYS A 102 7.56 2.52 10.88
C LYS A 102 8.35 1.27 11.27
N SER A 103 8.25 0.83 12.50
CA SER A 103 8.93 -0.39 12.95
C SER A 103 8.40 -1.61 12.19
N PHE A 104 7.09 -1.68 11.99
CA PHE A 104 6.49 -2.78 11.23
C PHE A 104 6.87 -2.70 9.75
N GLU A 105 6.96 -1.50 9.19
CA GLU A 105 7.39 -1.33 7.78
C GLU A 105 8.77 -1.94 7.55
N ASN A 106 9.69 -1.77 8.51
CA ASN A 106 11.02 -2.36 8.39
C ASN A 106 10.96 -3.89 8.32
N PHE A 107 10.02 -4.50 9.02
CA PHE A 107 9.78 -5.93 8.92
C PHE A 107 9.19 -6.32 7.57
N VAL A 108 8.21 -5.56 7.09
CA VAL A 108 7.55 -5.80 5.80
C VAL A 108 8.56 -5.71 4.65
N LYS A 109 9.49 -4.77 4.74
CA LYS A 109 10.51 -4.53 3.72
C LYS A 109 11.34 -5.78 3.42
N ILE A 110 11.70 -6.53 4.45
CA ILE A 110 12.57 -7.70 4.30
C ILE A 110 11.79 -9.00 4.07
N LYS A 111 10.48 -8.96 4.22
CA LYS A 111 9.65 -10.17 4.18
C LYS A 111 9.40 -10.64 2.75
N GLU A 112 9.32 -9.72 1.80
CA GLU A 112 9.05 -10.02 0.40
C GLU A 112 10.05 -9.31 -0.51
N SER A 113 10.14 -9.75 -1.75
CA SER A 113 10.86 -9.03 -2.80
C SER A 113 9.86 -8.15 -3.55
N TYR A 114 10.18 -6.88 -3.71
CA TYR A 114 9.27 -5.90 -4.30
C TYR A 114 9.82 -5.37 -5.62
N ILE A 115 8.92 -5.05 -6.55
CA ILE A 115 9.31 -4.39 -7.80
C ILE A 115 9.92 -3.02 -7.48
N PHE A 116 9.33 -2.30 -6.55
CA PHE A 116 9.81 -0.99 -6.10
C PHE A 116 10.19 -1.10 -4.63
N ASN A 117 11.48 -1.06 -4.40
CA ASN A 117 12.04 -1.18 -3.06
C ASN A 117 12.29 0.22 -2.50
N THR A 118 11.30 0.81 -1.91
CA THR A 118 11.40 2.19 -1.41
C THR A 118 11.60 2.27 0.06
#